data_a24030fcb233cce6ee3a01cdffa15a29
#
_entry.id   a24030fcb233cce6ee3a01cdffa15a29
#
_cell.length_a   1.000
_cell.length_b   1.000
_cell.length_c   1.000
_cell.angle_alpha   90.00
_cell.angle_beta   90.00
_cell.angle_gamma   90.00
#
_symmetry.space_group_name_H-M   'P 1'
#
loop_
_entity.id
_entity.type
_entity.pdbx_description
1 polymer ?
#
loop_
_entity_poly.entity_id
_entity_poly.type
_entity_poly.pdbx_seq_one_letter_code
_entity_poly.pdbx_strand_id
1 'polypeptide(L)'
;PDSGGVFAQGAQAWGHRRLKIMDLSESAQQPMVDPELGLGIVFNGAIYNHPELRRELEAKGYRFYSHGDTEVLLKAYHAWGEDFVSRLNGMFAFAIWERDSGRVLLGRDRLGIKPLYYAPIAGGLRFASALPALLAAGGVDTSIDPAALNHYLSFHAVVPAPHTLLAGVRKLAPGTLMRIEPDGRRSERSFWALDYARDAADESRSFEDWTEILLDGLRAAVRRRLVADVPVGALLSGGVDSSLIVGLMAEAGVKELRTYNVGFADVGGEKGNEFEYADIVAREFGTVHERIFVPEQELLTRLPEAVAAMNEPMVSHDCIGFYLLSEAVSRHSKVVQSGQGADEVFGGYHWYPKLAGSADPVADYLAAFRDRDYDEYLATVNPRWHGVDASAAFVAASFNAPGADDPVEKALRLDTTVMLVEDPVKRVDNMTMAFGLEARVPFLDHELVELAARIPAHHKLAHGGKGVLKEAARKLIPDAVIDRPKGYFPVPALKYLQGPVLERVRDALSSQSARERGLFRKDYVDTLLADPSAHITPLRGSKLWQLGLLEWWLQTHVG
;
A
#
# COMPACT_ATOMS: atom_id res chain seq x y z
N PRO A 1 3.86 -2.65 -19.10
CA PRO A 1 3.34 -1.39 -19.65
C PRO A 1 3.16 -1.48 -21.16
N ASP A 2 2.12 -0.79 -21.68
CA ASP A 2 1.72 -0.86 -23.08
C ASP A 2 2.49 0.14 -23.96
N SER A 3 2.99 1.23 -23.36
CA SER A 3 3.76 2.26 -24.06
C SER A 3 4.70 3.00 -23.11
N GLY A 4 5.50 3.91 -23.65
CA GLY A 4 6.38 4.77 -22.84
C GLY A 4 6.76 6.04 -23.61
N GLY A 5 7.12 7.08 -22.87
CA GLY A 5 7.53 8.35 -23.41
C GLY A 5 8.62 9.01 -22.56
N VAL A 6 9.37 9.87 -23.21
CA VAL A 6 10.37 10.75 -22.58
C VAL A 6 10.19 12.15 -23.13
N PHE A 7 10.27 13.14 -22.25
CA PHE A 7 10.28 14.54 -22.61
C PHE A 7 11.41 15.24 -21.86
N ALA A 8 12.17 16.08 -22.56
CA ALA A 8 13.24 16.86 -21.96
C ALA A 8 13.20 18.30 -22.47
N GLN A 9 13.32 19.27 -21.55
CA GLN A 9 13.39 20.68 -21.87
C GLN A 9 14.24 21.42 -20.81
N GLY A 10 15.29 22.11 -21.26
CA GLY A 10 16.19 22.80 -20.34
C GLY A 10 16.86 21.84 -19.36
N ALA A 11 16.71 22.11 -18.07
CA ALA A 11 17.25 21.27 -16.99
C ALA A 11 16.29 20.15 -16.53
N GLN A 12 15.18 19.96 -17.21
CA GLN A 12 14.14 19.00 -16.81
C GLN A 12 14.09 17.83 -17.80
N ALA A 13 13.99 16.61 -17.27
CA ALA A 13 13.76 15.39 -18.02
C ALA A 13 12.71 14.52 -17.31
N TRP A 14 11.72 14.05 -18.06
CA TRP A 14 10.55 13.35 -17.59
C TRP A 14 10.38 12.06 -18.37
N GLY A 15 10.14 10.96 -17.68
CA GLY A 15 9.91 9.66 -18.30
C GLY A 15 8.67 8.99 -17.71
N HIS A 16 7.96 8.24 -18.54
CA HIS A 16 6.78 7.50 -18.12
C HIS A 16 6.67 6.16 -18.86
N ARG A 17 6.23 5.13 -18.13
CA ARG A 17 5.84 3.83 -18.68
C ARG A 17 4.35 3.67 -18.43
N ARG A 18 3.55 3.71 -19.49
CA ARG A 18 2.09 3.76 -19.40
C ARG A 18 1.47 2.36 -19.41
N LEU A 19 0.58 2.10 -18.45
CA LEU A 19 -0.42 1.03 -18.49
C LEU A 19 -1.74 1.66 -18.98
N LYS A 20 -2.24 1.23 -20.14
CA LYS A 20 -3.45 1.78 -20.77
C LYS A 20 -4.70 1.18 -20.13
N ILE A 21 -5.36 1.96 -19.28
CA ILE A 21 -6.59 1.60 -18.56
C ILE A 21 -7.70 2.60 -18.87
N MET A 22 -7.40 3.90 -18.80
CA MET A 22 -8.29 5.00 -19.19
C MET A 22 -7.75 5.65 -20.43
N ASP A 23 -8.59 5.86 -21.44
CA ASP A 23 -8.22 6.33 -22.77
C ASP A 23 -7.12 5.48 -23.41
N LEU A 24 -7.50 4.44 -24.15
CA LEU A 24 -6.55 3.50 -24.76
C LEU A 24 -5.77 4.09 -25.94
N SER A 25 -6.12 5.32 -26.37
CA SER A 25 -5.50 6.01 -27.50
C SER A 25 -4.11 6.57 -27.19
N GLU A 26 -3.40 6.99 -28.22
CA GLU A 26 -2.11 7.68 -28.10
C GLU A 26 -2.27 9.13 -27.60
N SER A 27 -3.48 9.72 -27.69
CA SER A 27 -3.74 11.08 -27.18
C SER A 27 -3.54 11.24 -25.68
N ALA A 28 -3.67 10.14 -24.93
CA ALA A 28 -3.44 10.13 -23.49
C ALA A 28 -2.00 9.67 -23.11
N GLN A 29 -1.05 9.73 -24.06
CA GLN A 29 0.36 9.38 -23.80
C GLN A 29 0.98 10.31 -22.78
N GLN A 30 1.94 9.78 -22.01
CA GLN A 30 2.71 10.52 -21.00
C GLN A 30 4.22 10.40 -21.27
N PRO A 31 5.04 11.42 -20.93
CA PRO A 31 4.67 12.71 -20.34
C PRO A 31 3.69 13.48 -21.21
N MET A 32 2.62 14.03 -20.60
CA MET A 32 1.63 14.83 -21.29
C MET A 32 1.98 16.31 -21.20
N VAL A 33 2.02 17.00 -22.33
CA VAL A 33 2.39 18.43 -22.41
C VAL A 33 1.24 19.20 -23.06
N ASP A 34 0.81 20.26 -22.41
CA ASP A 34 -0.11 21.25 -22.98
C ASP A 34 0.68 22.54 -23.28
N PRO A 35 1.04 22.80 -24.55
CA PRO A 35 1.85 23.95 -24.91
C PRO A 35 1.10 25.29 -24.74
N GLU A 36 -0.24 25.29 -24.87
CA GLU A 36 -1.06 26.49 -24.71
C GLU A 36 -1.09 26.94 -23.24
N LEU A 37 -1.22 25.98 -22.34
CA LEU A 37 -1.20 26.23 -20.89
C LEU A 37 0.22 26.37 -20.31
N GLY A 38 1.25 25.99 -21.06
CA GLY A 38 2.63 25.97 -20.59
C GLY A 38 2.86 24.96 -19.46
N LEU A 39 2.13 23.85 -19.46
CA LEU A 39 2.15 22.83 -18.42
C LEU A 39 2.53 21.46 -18.97
N GLY A 40 3.17 20.64 -18.12
CA GLY A 40 3.37 19.24 -18.40
C GLY A 40 3.22 18.39 -17.15
N ILE A 41 2.87 17.10 -17.33
CA ILE A 41 2.60 16.16 -16.25
C ILE A 41 3.14 14.77 -16.56
N VAL A 42 3.63 14.10 -15.50
CA VAL A 42 3.68 12.64 -15.40
C VAL A 42 2.82 12.22 -14.21
N PHE A 43 2.04 11.16 -14.37
CA PHE A 43 1.03 10.74 -13.43
C PHE A 43 0.98 9.22 -13.34
N ASN A 44 1.02 8.68 -12.13
CA ASN A 44 0.81 7.29 -11.79
C ASN A 44 -0.46 7.18 -10.94
N GLY A 45 -1.52 6.56 -11.47
CA GLY A 45 -2.76 6.43 -10.73
C GLY A 45 -4.02 6.39 -11.58
N ALA A 46 -5.16 6.65 -10.92
CA ALA A 46 -6.48 6.75 -11.52
C ALA A 46 -7.32 7.79 -10.77
N ILE A 47 -7.93 8.73 -11.50
CA ILE A 47 -8.86 9.72 -10.96
C ILE A 47 -10.28 9.30 -11.34
N TYR A 48 -11.00 8.75 -10.36
CA TYR A 48 -12.30 8.12 -10.61
C TYR A 48 -13.40 9.12 -10.96
N ASN A 49 -13.33 10.35 -10.44
CA ASN A 49 -14.28 11.42 -10.76
C ASN A 49 -13.81 12.34 -11.91
N HIS A 50 -12.87 11.86 -12.75
CA HIS A 50 -12.42 12.67 -13.90
C HIS A 50 -13.55 13.05 -14.87
N PRO A 51 -14.62 12.25 -15.10
CA PRO A 51 -15.70 12.66 -15.98
C PRO A 51 -16.50 13.87 -15.45
N GLU A 52 -16.70 13.95 -14.13
CA GLU A 52 -17.36 15.08 -13.47
C GLU A 52 -16.51 16.36 -13.56
N LEU A 53 -15.24 16.25 -13.21
CA LEU A 53 -14.28 17.35 -13.27
C LEU A 53 -14.11 17.86 -14.71
N ARG A 54 -14.11 16.96 -15.68
CA ARG A 54 -14.07 17.32 -17.10
C ARG A 54 -15.26 18.21 -17.49
N ARG A 55 -16.48 17.81 -17.13
CA ARG A 55 -17.69 18.63 -17.41
C ARG A 55 -17.61 20.02 -16.80
N GLU A 56 -17.10 20.14 -15.56
CA GLU A 56 -16.89 21.44 -14.91
C GLU A 56 -15.85 22.30 -15.67
N LEU A 57 -14.77 21.69 -16.13
CA LEU A 57 -13.72 22.37 -16.89
C LEU A 57 -14.21 22.77 -18.29
N GLU A 58 -14.99 21.94 -18.98
CA GLU A 58 -15.62 22.26 -20.26
C GLU A 58 -16.58 23.47 -20.12
N ALA A 59 -17.35 23.52 -19.01
CA ALA A 59 -18.20 24.67 -18.70
C ALA A 59 -17.41 25.97 -18.43
N LYS A 60 -16.12 25.84 -18.05
CA LYS A 60 -15.18 26.99 -17.92
C LYS A 60 -14.48 27.34 -19.24
N GLY A 61 -14.76 26.61 -20.34
CA GLY A 61 -14.20 26.88 -21.66
C GLY A 61 -12.96 26.06 -22.02
N TYR A 62 -12.52 25.12 -21.18
CA TYR A 62 -11.42 24.22 -21.52
C TYR A 62 -11.82 23.25 -22.62
N ARG A 63 -10.92 23.02 -23.56
CA ARG A 63 -11.06 22.01 -24.61
C ARG A 63 -10.14 20.84 -24.33
N PHE A 64 -10.55 19.64 -24.67
CA PHE A 64 -9.82 18.41 -24.43
C PHE A 64 -9.49 17.70 -25.75
N TYR A 65 -8.32 17.11 -25.83
CA TYR A 65 -7.86 16.30 -26.97
C TYR A 65 -7.78 14.80 -26.65
N SER A 66 -7.83 14.44 -25.36
CA SER A 66 -7.89 13.06 -24.87
C SER A 66 -9.19 12.82 -24.10
N HIS A 67 -9.46 11.56 -23.75
CA HIS A 67 -10.60 11.18 -22.91
C HIS A 67 -10.17 10.72 -21.51
N GLY A 68 -8.86 10.68 -21.25
CA GLY A 68 -8.28 10.20 -20.02
C GLY A 68 -8.32 11.21 -18.87
N ASP A 69 -7.98 10.73 -17.72
CA ASP A 69 -7.89 11.46 -16.46
C ASP A 69 -6.65 12.36 -16.36
N THR A 70 -5.56 12.00 -17.06
CA THR A 70 -4.28 12.77 -17.02
C THR A 70 -4.46 14.21 -17.52
N GLU A 71 -5.19 14.40 -18.63
CA GLU A 71 -5.48 15.74 -19.16
C GLU A 71 -6.40 16.53 -18.22
N VAL A 72 -7.34 15.84 -17.58
CA VAL A 72 -8.21 16.47 -16.57
C VAL A 72 -7.39 17.00 -15.39
N LEU A 73 -6.40 16.25 -14.90
CA LEU A 73 -5.49 16.71 -13.84
C LEU A 73 -4.75 17.99 -14.23
N LEU A 74 -4.17 18.00 -15.44
CA LEU A 74 -3.40 19.13 -15.93
C LEU A 74 -4.25 20.39 -16.02
N LYS A 75 -5.46 20.28 -16.58
CA LYS A 75 -6.40 21.41 -16.71
C LYS A 75 -7.04 21.80 -15.38
N ALA A 76 -7.26 20.87 -14.48
CA ALA A 76 -7.70 21.13 -13.11
C ALA A 76 -6.67 21.98 -12.35
N TYR A 77 -5.39 21.63 -12.46
CA TYR A 77 -4.31 22.43 -11.88
C TYR A 77 -4.31 23.86 -12.43
N HIS A 78 -4.44 24.02 -13.74
CA HIS A 78 -4.51 25.36 -14.34
C HIS A 78 -5.73 26.16 -13.86
N ALA A 79 -6.88 25.49 -13.73
CA ALA A 79 -8.15 26.15 -13.37
C ALA A 79 -8.26 26.54 -11.90
N TRP A 80 -7.69 25.73 -10.99
CA TRP A 80 -7.90 25.85 -9.54
C TRP A 80 -6.60 25.95 -8.71
N GLY A 81 -5.43 26.02 -9.38
CA GLY A 81 -4.14 26.03 -8.69
C GLY A 81 -3.96 24.76 -7.86
N GLU A 82 -3.16 24.83 -6.78
CA GLU A 82 -2.86 23.68 -5.92
C GLU A 82 -4.08 23.11 -5.18
N ASP A 83 -5.15 23.88 -5.05
CA ASP A 83 -6.38 23.40 -4.38
C ASP A 83 -7.17 22.39 -5.21
N PHE A 84 -6.79 22.19 -6.48
CA PHE A 84 -7.40 21.15 -7.31
C PHE A 84 -7.36 19.74 -6.67
N VAL A 85 -6.32 19.45 -5.86
CA VAL A 85 -6.16 18.13 -5.21
C VAL A 85 -7.29 17.81 -4.24
N SER A 86 -7.91 18.81 -3.63
CA SER A 86 -9.06 18.60 -2.73
C SER A 86 -10.30 18.08 -3.46
N ARG A 87 -10.39 18.34 -4.77
CA ARG A 87 -11.50 17.91 -5.64
C ARG A 87 -11.33 16.51 -6.21
N LEU A 88 -10.14 15.94 -6.10
CA LEU A 88 -9.83 14.63 -6.69
C LEU A 88 -10.39 13.49 -5.83
N ASN A 89 -11.09 12.55 -6.46
CA ASN A 89 -11.35 11.24 -5.91
C ASN A 89 -10.57 10.21 -6.73
N GLY A 90 -9.54 9.63 -6.12
CA GLY A 90 -8.63 8.73 -6.83
C GLY A 90 -7.45 8.28 -5.99
N MET A 91 -6.61 7.49 -6.60
CA MET A 91 -5.28 7.11 -6.12
C MET A 91 -4.25 7.70 -7.08
N PHE A 92 -3.26 8.42 -6.57
CA PHE A 92 -2.37 9.16 -7.45
C PHE A 92 -1.02 9.52 -6.83
N ALA A 93 -0.02 9.51 -7.71
CA ALA A 93 1.22 10.26 -7.54
C ALA A 93 1.50 11.00 -8.83
N PHE A 94 1.78 12.28 -8.77
CA PHE A 94 2.04 13.09 -9.96
C PHE A 94 3.21 14.03 -9.77
N ALA A 95 3.77 14.46 -10.90
CA ALA A 95 4.64 15.61 -11.00
C ALA A 95 4.14 16.51 -12.13
N ILE A 96 3.84 17.75 -11.82
CA ILE A 96 3.46 18.80 -12.77
C ILE A 96 4.59 19.82 -12.84
N TRP A 97 4.96 20.24 -14.06
CA TRP A 97 5.90 21.32 -14.24
C TRP A 97 5.26 22.49 -14.99
N GLU A 98 5.67 23.69 -14.62
CA GLU A 98 5.28 24.96 -15.26
C GLU A 98 6.45 25.46 -16.13
N ARG A 99 6.23 25.60 -17.43
CA ARG A 99 7.26 26.07 -18.36
C ARG A 99 7.76 27.47 -18.03
N ASP A 100 6.83 28.38 -17.74
CA ASP A 100 7.12 29.80 -17.67
C ASP A 100 7.73 30.21 -16.32
N SER A 101 7.36 29.55 -15.24
CA SER A 101 7.94 29.76 -13.91
C SER A 101 9.13 28.87 -13.60
N GLY A 102 9.26 27.73 -14.30
CA GLY A 102 10.23 26.67 -13.99
C GLY A 102 9.90 25.88 -12.72
N ARG A 103 8.73 26.11 -12.11
CA ARG A 103 8.27 25.45 -10.88
C ARG A 103 7.85 24.02 -11.16
N VAL A 104 8.06 23.15 -10.17
CA VAL A 104 7.56 21.77 -10.17
C VAL A 104 6.70 21.51 -8.94
N LEU A 105 5.56 20.85 -9.15
CA LEU A 105 4.67 20.40 -8.08
C LEU A 105 4.62 18.87 -8.08
N LEU A 106 5.04 18.27 -6.97
CA LEU A 106 4.83 16.85 -6.69
C LEU A 106 3.59 16.69 -5.81
N GLY A 107 2.81 15.64 -6.03
CA GLY A 107 1.65 15.34 -5.18
C GLY A 107 1.46 13.85 -5.01
N ARG A 108 1.01 13.44 -3.81
CA ARG A 108 0.67 12.06 -3.46
C ARG A 108 -0.72 11.99 -2.85
N ASP A 109 -1.49 10.97 -3.20
CA ASP A 109 -2.88 10.81 -2.74
C ASP A 109 -3.02 10.72 -1.21
N ARG A 110 -4.26 10.91 -0.74
CA ARG A 110 -4.61 11.02 0.69
C ARG A 110 -4.10 9.87 1.55
N LEU A 111 -4.19 8.65 1.04
CA LEU A 111 -3.81 7.41 1.74
C LEU A 111 -2.50 6.80 1.21
N GLY A 112 -1.76 7.56 0.36
CA GLY A 112 -0.46 7.12 -0.16
C GLY A 112 -0.51 5.82 -0.95
N ILE A 113 -1.65 5.52 -1.61
CA ILE A 113 -1.84 4.29 -2.38
C ILE A 113 -0.77 4.19 -3.48
N LYS A 114 -0.52 5.31 -4.19
CA LYS A 114 0.54 5.37 -5.19
C LYS A 114 1.84 5.88 -4.57
N PRO A 115 2.97 5.17 -4.79
CA PRO A 115 4.25 5.55 -4.24
C PRO A 115 4.86 6.76 -4.96
N LEU A 116 5.59 7.60 -4.20
CA LEU A 116 6.40 8.68 -4.74
C LEU A 116 7.68 8.84 -3.91
N TYR A 117 8.80 8.42 -4.49
CA TYR A 117 10.14 8.57 -3.94
C TYR A 117 10.84 9.76 -4.55
N TYR A 118 11.69 10.43 -3.78
CA TYR A 118 12.53 11.50 -4.28
C TYR A 118 13.92 11.48 -3.62
N ALA A 119 14.92 11.98 -4.34
CA ALA A 119 16.28 12.10 -3.86
C ALA A 119 16.88 13.43 -4.28
N PRO A 120 17.45 14.21 -3.35
CA PRO A 120 18.34 15.31 -3.70
C PRO A 120 19.55 14.77 -4.45
N ILE A 121 19.93 15.44 -5.53
CA ILE A 121 21.14 15.16 -6.31
C ILE A 121 21.92 16.45 -6.54
N ALA A 122 23.16 16.35 -7.00
CA ALA A 122 23.92 17.54 -7.36
C ALA A 122 23.18 18.33 -8.46
N GLY A 123 22.79 19.56 -8.13
CA GLY A 123 22.11 20.48 -9.06
C GLY A 123 20.60 20.26 -9.21
N GLY A 124 19.94 19.43 -8.37
CA GLY A 124 18.51 19.26 -8.51
C GLY A 124 17.85 18.22 -7.60
N LEU A 125 16.74 17.70 -8.08
CA LEU A 125 15.98 16.64 -7.46
C LEU A 125 15.61 15.59 -8.49
N ARG A 126 15.70 14.33 -8.10
CA ARG A 126 15.19 13.19 -8.87
C ARG A 126 13.99 12.61 -8.15
N PHE A 127 12.97 12.16 -8.90
CA PHE A 127 11.83 11.47 -8.33
C PHE A 127 11.46 10.25 -9.17
N ALA A 128 10.78 9.28 -8.57
CA ALA A 128 10.25 8.09 -9.24
C ALA A 128 9.10 7.47 -8.44
N SER A 129 8.25 6.71 -9.10
CA SER A 129 7.27 5.84 -8.46
C SER A 129 7.85 4.51 -7.95
N ALA A 130 9.09 4.17 -8.35
CA ALA A 130 9.79 2.97 -7.93
C ALA A 130 11.21 3.32 -7.44
N LEU A 131 11.57 2.88 -6.22
CA LEU A 131 12.89 3.17 -5.65
C LEU A 131 14.03 2.55 -6.47
N PRO A 132 13.95 1.31 -6.97
CA PRO A 132 14.98 0.76 -7.85
C PRO A 132 15.24 1.60 -9.12
N ALA A 133 14.19 2.19 -9.70
CA ALA A 133 14.34 3.08 -10.86
C ALA A 133 15.08 4.37 -10.51
N LEU A 134 14.86 4.89 -9.30
CA LEU A 134 15.57 6.08 -8.80
C LEU A 134 17.05 5.77 -8.57
N LEU A 135 17.40 4.59 -8.05
CA LEU A 135 18.77 4.13 -7.81
C LEU A 135 19.53 3.83 -9.11
N ALA A 136 18.86 3.26 -10.10
CA ALA A 136 19.47 2.85 -11.38
C ALA A 136 20.18 4.00 -12.11
N ALA A 137 19.79 5.24 -11.86
CA ALA A 137 20.42 6.42 -12.44
C ALA A 137 21.69 6.86 -11.69
N GLY A 138 22.09 6.20 -10.59
CA GLY A 138 23.29 6.51 -9.79
C GLY A 138 23.25 7.87 -9.09
N GLY A 139 24.33 8.20 -8.37
CA GLY A 139 24.52 9.53 -7.75
C GLY A 139 23.58 9.85 -6.58
N VAL A 140 22.98 8.84 -5.97
CA VAL A 140 22.16 8.94 -4.76
C VAL A 140 22.94 8.36 -3.58
N ASP A 141 22.85 8.99 -2.41
CA ASP A 141 23.41 8.44 -1.18
C ASP A 141 22.63 7.19 -0.76
N THR A 142 23.29 6.05 -0.80
CA THR A 142 22.74 4.74 -0.44
C THR A 142 23.17 4.28 0.95
N SER A 143 23.76 5.15 1.77
CA SER A 143 24.03 4.85 3.19
C SER A 143 22.72 4.55 3.93
N ILE A 144 22.82 3.70 4.96
CA ILE A 144 21.65 3.30 5.75
C ILE A 144 21.23 4.44 6.69
N ASP A 145 19.92 4.73 6.74
CA ASP A 145 19.32 5.64 7.73
C ASP A 145 19.11 4.86 9.06
N PRO A 146 19.78 5.24 10.17
CA PRO A 146 19.67 4.49 11.43
C PRO A 146 18.26 4.48 12.04
N ALA A 147 17.47 5.56 11.87
CA ALA A 147 16.10 5.62 12.34
C ALA A 147 15.20 4.67 11.52
N ALA A 148 15.38 4.65 10.20
CA ALA A 148 14.67 3.73 9.31
C ALA A 148 15.06 2.27 9.58
N LEU A 149 16.33 1.99 9.91
CA LEU A 149 16.77 0.64 10.32
C LEU A 149 16.07 0.20 11.61
N ASN A 150 15.93 1.10 12.60
CA ASN A 150 15.17 0.82 13.82
C ASN A 150 13.70 0.52 13.48
N HIS A 151 13.04 1.34 12.66
CA HIS A 151 11.67 1.09 12.21
C HIS A 151 11.55 -0.27 11.50
N TYR A 152 12.44 -0.55 10.57
CA TYR A 152 12.41 -1.81 9.83
C TYR A 152 12.52 -3.03 10.75
N LEU A 153 13.43 -3.03 11.71
CA LEU A 153 13.70 -4.16 12.59
C LEU A 153 12.70 -4.28 13.75
N SER A 154 12.15 -3.17 14.21
CA SER A 154 11.29 -3.14 15.41
C SER A 154 9.80 -2.96 15.05
N PHE A 155 9.46 -2.23 14.01
CA PHE A 155 8.09 -1.85 13.65
C PHE A 155 7.58 -2.59 12.42
N HIS A 156 7.83 -3.90 12.36
CA HIS A 156 7.36 -4.83 11.31
C HIS A 156 7.68 -4.36 9.87
N ALA A 157 8.89 -3.86 9.64
CA ALA A 157 9.32 -3.25 8.38
C ALA A 157 8.47 -2.03 7.91
N VAL A 158 7.61 -1.50 8.76
CA VAL A 158 6.90 -0.23 8.54
C VAL A 158 7.89 0.92 8.78
N VAL A 159 8.37 1.52 7.69
CA VAL A 159 9.26 2.69 7.75
C VAL A 159 8.44 3.92 7.38
N PRO A 160 8.03 4.76 8.35
CA PRO A 160 7.15 5.90 8.08
C PRO A 160 7.79 6.94 7.16
N ALA A 161 6.99 7.56 6.27
CA ALA A 161 7.44 8.72 5.53
C ALA A 161 7.91 9.84 6.49
N PRO A 162 8.93 10.65 6.14
CA PRO A 162 9.59 10.69 4.83
C PRO A 162 10.75 9.69 4.68
N HIS A 163 11.00 8.83 5.68
CA HIS A 163 12.15 7.94 5.68
C HIS A 163 12.01 6.80 4.67
N THR A 164 13.15 6.38 4.12
CA THR A 164 13.40 5.06 3.54
C THR A 164 14.62 4.47 4.23
N LEU A 165 14.92 3.19 4.01
CA LEU A 165 16.16 2.58 4.52
C LEU A 165 17.44 3.29 4.04
N LEU A 166 17.35 4.04 2.95
CA LEU A 166 18.50 4.74 2.35
C LEU A 166 18.45 6.23 2.73
N ALA A 167 19.49 6.74 3.35
CA ALA A 167 19.59 8.10 3.86
C ALA A 167 19.38 9.18 2.79
N GLY A 168 19.81 8.91 1.54
CA GLY A 168 19.66 9.83 0.42
C GLY A 168 18.30 9.78 -0.29
N VAL A 169 17.39 8.88 0.11
CA VAL A 169 16.07 8.73 -0.52
C VAL A 169 14.96 9.05 0.48
N ARG A 170 13.97 9.77 0.03
CA ARG A 170 12.79 10.13 0.83
C ARG A 170 11.50 9.69 0.13
N LYS A 171 10.45 9.45 0.91
CA LYS A 171 9.07 9.28 0.43
C LYS A 171 8.29 10.58 0.64
N LEU A 172 7.52 11.01 -0.35
CA LEU A 172 6.53 12.05 -0.12
C LEU A 172 5.42 11.47 0.77
N ALA A 173 5.07 12.18 1.83
CA ALA A 173 4.03 11.72 2.75
C ALA A 173 2.65 11.62 2.07
N PRO A 174 1.76 10.71 2.51
CA PRO A 174 0.35 10.69 2.07
C PRO A 174 -0.32 12.06 2.25
N GLY A 175 -1.27 12.39 1.38
CA GLY A 175 -2.03 13.64 1.44
C GLY A 175 -1.19 14.90 1.35
N THR A 176 -0.05 14.86 0.65
CA THR A 176 0.93 15.96 0.64
C THR A 176 1.25 16.43 -0.78
N LEU A 177 1.38 17.75 -0.91
CA LEU A 177 1.98 18.45 -2.05
C LEU A 177 3.37 18.94 -1.67
N MET A 178 4.34 18.81 -2.58
CA MET A 178 5.66 19.43 -2.48
C MET A 178 5.88 20.36 -3.67
N ARG A 179 6.04 21.65 -3.40
CA ARG A 179 6.44 22.64 -4.39
C ARG A 179 7.95 22.78 -4.43
N ILE A 180 8.51 22.79 -5.63
CA ILE A 180 9.93 22.98 -5.89
C ILE A 180 10.08 24.22 -6.75
N GLU A 181 10.76 25.23 -6.22
CA GLU A 181 11.05 26.48 -6.94
C GLU A 181 12.28 26.29 -7.85
N PRO A 182 12.47 27.17 -8.88
CA PRO A 182 13.60 27.06 -9.81
C PRO A 182 14.98 27.18 -9.13
N ASP A 183 15.05 27.81 -7.96
CA ASP A 183 16.27 27.93 -7.15
C ASP A 183 16.52 26.71 -6.25
N GLY A 184 15.66 25.69 -6.34
CA GLY A 184 15.76 24.45 -5.58
C GLY A 184 15.14 24.50 -4.19
N ARG A 185 14.58 25.63 -3.74
CA ARG A 185 13.82 25.68 -2.48
C ARG A 185 12.58 24.80 -2.57
N ARG A 186 12.28 24.11 -1.48
CA ARG A 186 11.17 23.16 -1.37
C ARG A 186 10.26 23.58 -0.22
N SER A 187 8.96 23.42 -0.43
CA SER A 187 7.94 23.57 0.61
C SER A 187 6.90 22.47 0.49
N GLU A 188 6.53 21.88 1.62
CA GLU A 188 5.51 20.84 1.69
C GLU A 188 4.24 21.39 2.34
N ARG A 189 3.08 20.93 1.83
CA ARG A 189 1.77 21.24 2.39
C ARG A 189 0.93 19.96 2.45
N SER A 190 0.50 19.57 3.64
CA SER A 190 -0.55 18.56 3.76
C SER A 190 -1.88 19.17 3.32
N PHE A 191 -2.61 18.49 2.44
CA PHE A 191 -3.94 18.89 1.99
C PHE A 191 -5.06 18.02 2.58
N TRP A 192 -4.69 16.98 3.33
CA TRP A 192 -5.63 16.06 3.96
C TRP A 192 -5.04 15.40 5.20
N ALA A 193 -5.87 15.21 6.21
CA ALA A 193 -5.58 14.42 7.40
C ALA A 193 -6.85 13.70 7.84
N LEU A 194 -6.72 12.48 8.32
CA LEU A 194 -7.84 11.69 8.85
C LEU A 194 -8.21 12.15 10.26
N ASP A 195 -9.46 12.55 10.43
CA ASP A 195 -10.03 13.02 11.69
C ASP A 195 -11.15 12.08 12.16
N TYR A 196 -11.16 11.77 13.45
CA TYR A 196 -12.16 10.92 14.11
C TYR A 196 -13.22 11.75 14.87
N ALA A 197 -13.30 13.05 14.61
CA ALA A 197 -14.33 13.90 15.21
C ALA A 197 -15.72 13.46 14.78
N ARG A 198 -16.64 13.44 15.74
CA ARG A 198 -18.07 13.13 15.56
C ARG A 198 -18.92 14.30 15.99
N ASP A 199 -20.05 14.48 15.32
CA ASP A 199 -21.08 15.42 15.72
C ASP A 199 -22.18 14.72 16.57
N ALA A 200 -23.11 15.50 17.12
CA ALA A 200 -24.20 14.97 17.93
C ALA A 200 -25.13 14.02 17.16
N ALA A 201 -25.24 14.17 15.85
CA ALA A 201 -26.02 13.26 15.02
C ALA A 201 -25.33 11.89 14.91
N ASP A 202 -24.01 11.88 14.75
CA ASP A 202 -23.21 10.65 14.73
C ASP A 202 -23.28 9.88 16.05
N GLU A 203 -23.24 10.59 17.19
CA GLU A 203 -23.35 10.01 18.53
C GLU A 203 -24.72 9.34 18.78
N SER A 204 -25.78 9.83 18.12
CA SER A 204 -27.15 9.33 18.29
C SER A 204 -27.52 8.17 17.36
N ARG A 205 -26.69 7.83 16.37
CA ARG A 205 -26.99 6.76 15.41
C ARG A 205 -26.88 5.38 16.04
N SER A 206 -27.85 4.55 15.69
CA SER A 206 -27.85 3.14 16.08
C SER A 206 -26.82 2.33 15.26
N PHE A 207 -26.55 1.11 15.70
CA PHE A 207 -25.72 0.16 14.95
C PHE A 207 -26.30 -0.13 13.56
N GLU A 208 -27.63 -0.23 13.45
CA GLU A 208 -28.32 -0.46 12.17
C GLU A 208 -28.18 0.75 11.23
N ASP A 209 -28.33 1.99 11.74
CA ASP A 209 -28.14 3.19 10.94
C ASP A 209 -26.73 3.25 10.34
N TRP A 210 -25.71 2.95 11.15
CA TRP A 210 -24.33 2.89 10.69
C TRP A 210 -24.10 1.78 9.66
N THR A 211 -24.78 0.64 9.80
CA THR A 211 -24.70 -0.47 8.86
C THR A 211 -25.23 -0.07 7.48
N GLU A 212 -26.38 0.62 7.42
CA GLU A 212 -26.96 1.09 6.15
C GLU A 212 -26.09 2.16 5.49
N ILE A 213 -25.67 3.19 6.26
CA ILE A 213 -24.81 4.26 5.76
C ILE A 213 -23.49 3.69 5.22
N LEU A 214 -22.90 2.73 5.94
CA LEU A 214 -21.69 2.05 5.51
C LEU A 214 -21.88 1.28 4.20
N LEU A 215 -22.97 0.54 4.07
CA LEU A 215 -23.26 -0.25 2.87
C LEU A 215 -23.38 0.66 1.64
N ASP A 216 -24.04 1.82 1.78
CA ASP A 216 -24.14 2.81 0.70
C ASP A 216 -22.78 3.43 0.35
N GLY A 217 -21.96 3.73 1.36
CA GLY A 217 -20.58 4.18 1.14
C GLY A 217 -19.73 3.14 0.39
N LEU A 218 -19.86 1.87 0.74
CA LEU A 218 -19.18 0.76 0.06
C LEU A 218 -19.63 0.61 -1.39
N ARG A 219 -20.94 0.72 -1.66
CA ARG A 219 -21.51 0.74 -3.03
C ARG A 219 -20.89 1.84 -3.88
N ALA A 220 -20.79 3.04 -3.33
CA ALA A 220 -20.17 4.18 -4.00
C ALA A 220 -18.67 3.93 -4.26
N ALA A 221 -17.93 3.45 -3.27
CA ALA A 221 -16.51 3.16 -3.37
C ALA A 221 -16.18 2.11 -4.45
N VAL A 222 -16.96 1.02 -4.50
CA VAL A 222 -16.80 -0.03 -5.51
C VAL A 222 -17.14 0.49 -6.91
N ARG A 223 -18.27 1.22 -7.07
CA ARG A 223 -18.69 1.78 -8.37
C ARG A 223 -17.68 2.74 -8.96
N ARG A 224 -17.10 3.63 -8.15
CA ARG A 224 -16.03 4.55 -8.58
C ARG A 224 -14.85 3.79 -9.18
N ARG A 225 -14.50 2.66 -8.58
CA ARG A 225 -13.35 1.84 -9.02
C ARG A 225 -13.64 0.94 -10.22
N LEU A 226 -14.87 1.02 -10.78
CA LEU A 226 -15.21 0.40 -12.07
C LEU A 226 -14.92 1.32 -13.26
N VAL A 227 -14.61 2.60 -13.04
CA VAL A 227 -14.28 3.56 -14.11
C VAL A 227 -13.01 3.12 -14.83
N ALA A 228 -13.14 2.53 -16.00
CA ALA A 228 -12.06 2.03 -16.85
C ALA A 228 -12.58 1.74 -18.27
N ASP A 229 -11.69 1.80 -19.26
CA ASP A 229 -11.96 1.40 -20.66
C ASP A 229 -11.53 -0.06 -20.92
N VAL A 230 -11.18 -0.79 -19.86
CA VAL A 230 -10.86 -2.22 -19.88
C VAL A 230 -11.69 -2.96 -18.82
N PRO A 231 -11.90 -4.27 -18.96
CA PRO A 231 -12.59 -5.05 -17.92
C PRO A 231 -11.90 -4.97 -16.57
N VAL A 232 -12.71 -4.85 -15.50
CA VAL A 232 -12.26 -4.84 -14.11
C VAL A 232 -12.64 -6.16 -13.45
N GLY A 233 -11.63 -6.92 -12.98
CA GLY A 233 -11.82 -8.14 -12.22
C GLY A 233 -11.73 -7.91 -10.70
N ALA A 234 -11.69 -9.00 -9.92
CA ALA A 234 -11.49 -8.94 -8.47
C ALA A 234 -10.57 -10.06 -7.95
N LEU A 235 -9.76 -9.75 -6.95
CA LEU A 235 -9.05 -10.74 -6.16
C LEU A 235 -10.01 -11.29 -5.08
N LEU A 236 -10.19 -12.61 -5.03
CA LEU A 236 -11.17 -13.27 -4.18
C LEU A 236 -10.50 -14.30 -3.28
N SER A 237 -10.13 -13.91 -2.07
CA SER A 237 -9.53 -14.84 -1.07
C SER A 237 -10.57 -15.71 -0.35
N GLY A 238 -11.87 -15.43 -0.51
CA GLY A 238 -12.92 -16.08 0.27
C GLY A 238 -13.05 -15.53 1.70
N GLY A 239 -12.36 -14.43 2.05
CA GLY A 239 -12.60 -13.65 3.27
C GLY A 239 -13.76 -12.67 3.08
N VAL A 240 -14.32 -12.17 4.18
CA VAL A 240 -15.48 -11.24 4.15
C VAL A 240 -15.22 -10.03 3.26
N ASP A 241 -14.02 -9.46 3.30
CA ASP A 241 -13.68 -8.23 2.60
C ASP A 241 -13.69 -8.39 1.08
N SER A 242 -12.95 -9.37 0.57
CA SER A 242 -12.90 -9.67 -0.86
C SER A 242 -14.24 -10.17 -1.41
N SER A 243 -14.97 -10.94 -0.60
CA SER A 243 -16.28 -11.47 -0.97
C SER A 243 -17.33 -10.35 -1.05
N LEU A 244 -17.28 -9.38 -0.13
CA LEU A 244 -18.17 -8.23 -0.16
C LEU A 244 -17.91 -7.35 -1.40
N ILE A 245 -16.65 -7.15 -1.79
CA ILE A 245 -16.31 -6.46 -3.02
C ILE A 245 -16.90 -7.18 -4.24
N VAL A 246 -16.75 -8.51 -4.33
CA VAL A 246 -17.32 -9.30 -5.43
C VAL A 246 -18.83 -9.17 -5.48
N GLY A 247 -19.51 -9.27 -4.32
CA GLY A 247 -20.96 -9.07 -4.24
C GLY A 247 -21.40 -7.68 -4.70
N LEU A 248 -20.70 -6.63 -4.28
CA LEU A 248 -20.98 -5.25 -4.68
C LEU A 248 -20.70 -4.99 -6.16
N MET A 249 -19.68 -5.63 -6.75
CA MET A 249 -19.42 -5.56 -8.21
C MET A 249 -20.53 -6.26 -9.00
N ALA A 250 -21.02 -7.41 -8.51
CA ALA A 250 -22.14 -8.11 -9.11
C ALA A 250 -23.44 -7.27 -9.02
N GLU A 251 -23.73 -6.68 -7.85
CA GLU A 251 -24.84 -5.74 -7.64
C GLU A 251 -24.76 -4.52 -8.58
N ALA A 252 -23.53 -4.02 -8.83
CA ALA A 252 -23.28 -2.93 -9.77
C ALA A 252 -23.48 -3.32 -11.24
N GLY A 253 -23.77 -4.59 -11.52
CA GLY A 253 -24.07 -5.09 -12.88
C GLY A 253 -22.87 -5.44 -13.72
N VAL A 254 -21.69 -5.69 -13.12
CA VAL A 254 -20.50 -6.15 -13.87
C VAL A 254 -20.80 -7.51 -14.50
N LYS A 255 -20.79 -7.55 -15.83
CA LYS A 255 -21.01 -8.78 -16.60
C LYS A 255 -19.71 -9.57 -16.71
N GLU A 256 -19.82 -10.92 -16.74
CA GLU A 256 -18.67 -11.83 -16.86
C GLU A 256 -17.55 -11.48 -15.85
N LEU A 257 -17.95 -11.14 -14.61
CA LEU A 257 -17.01 -10.77 -13.55
C LEU A 257 -15.96 -11.86 -13.37
N ARG A 258 -14.69 -11.53 -13.66
CA ARG A 258 -13.55 -12.43 -13.43
C ARG A 258 -13.07 -12.29 -12.00
N THR A 259 -12.91 -13.44 -11.33
CA THR A 259 -12.37 -13.48 -9.97
C THR A 259 -11.19 -14.44 -9.90
N TYR A 260 -10.20 -14.09 -9.08
CA TYR A 260 -8.93 -14.81 -9.00
C TYR A 260 -8.59 -15.13 -7.55
N ASN A 261 -8.18 -16.39 -7.31
CA ASN A 261 -7.65 -16.83 -6.02
C ASN A 261 -6.33 -17.55 -6.22
N VAL A 262 -5.40 -17.39 -5.26
CA VAL A 262 -4.14 -18.14 -5.23
C VAL A 262 -4.10 -19.06 -4.03
N GLY A 263 -3.50 -20.23 -4.21
CA GLY A 263 -3.23 -21.19 -3.16
C GLY A 263 -1.86 -21.82 -3.33
N PHE A 264 -1.29 -22.27 -2.23
CA PHE A 264 0.03 -22.90 -2.12
C PHE A 264 -0.08 -24.33 -1.59
N ALA A 265 1.00 -25.05 -1.59
CA ALA A 265 1.08 -26.35 -0.97
C ALA A 265 0.95 -26.25 0.56
N ASP A 266 0.31 -27.25 1.16
CA ASP A 266 0.24 -27.39 2.62
C ASP A 266 1.64 -27.72 3.19
N VAL A 267 2.04 -27.04 4.26
CA VAL A 267 3.34 -27.25 4.92
C VAL A 267 3.14 -27.28 6.44
N GLY A 268 3.74 -28.26 7.11
CA GLY A 268 3.72 -28.34 8.58
C GLY A 268 2.32 -28.49 9.19
N GLY A 269 1.35 -29.01 8.43
CA GLY A 269 -0.05 -29.15 8.86
C GLY A 269 -0.90 -27.88 8.70
N GLU A 270 -0.31 -26.79 8.20
CA GLU A 270 -1.07 -25.58 7.82
C GLU A 270 -1.56 -25.72 6.37
N LYS A 271 -2.85 -25.40 6.15
CA LYS A 271 -3.43 -25.36 4.79
C LYS A 271 -2.85 -24.19 4.02
N GLY A 272 -2.39 -24.44 2.79
CA GLY A 272 -1.85 -23.44 1.88
C GLY A 272 -2.90 -22.71 1.03
N ASN A 273 -4.18 -23.02 1.17
CA ASN A 273 -5.24 -22.41 0.35
C ASN A 273 -6.58 -22.28 1.08
N GLU A 274 -7.42 -21.38 0.57
CA GLU A 274 -8.78 -21.13 1.03
C GLU A 274 -9.80 -21.23 -0.12
N PHE A 275 -9.54 -22.06 -1.11
CA PHE A 275 -10.37 -22.19 -2.31
C PHE A 275 -11.84 -22.49 -2.00
N GLU A 276 -12.11 -23.26 -0.96
CA GLU A 276 -13.47 -23.64 -0.57
C GLU A 276 -14.41 -22.43 -0.39
N TYR A 277 -13.95 -21.39 0.30
CA TYR A 277 -14.75 -20.20 0.56
C TYR A 277 -14.84 -19.28 -0.66
N ALA A 278 -13.78 -19.17 -1.44
CA ALA A 278 -13.80 -18.44 -2.70
C ALA A 278 -14.80 -19.05 -3.68
N ASP A 279 -14.88 -20.37 -3.73
CA ASP A 279 -15.83 -21.10 -4.58
C ASP A 279 -17.30 -20.89 -4.19
N ILE A 280 -17.59 -20.74 -2.90
CA ILE A 280 -18.95 -20.41 -2.43
C ILE A 280 -19.37 -19.09 -3.06
N VAL A 281 -18.52 -18.06 -2.93
CA VAL A 281 -18.78 -16.72 -3.48
C VAL A 281 -18.85 -16.72 -5.00
N ALA A 282 -17.92 -17.42 -5.64
CA ALA A 282 -17.88 -17.52 -7.10
C ALA A 282 -19.16 -18.15 -7.68
N ARG A 283 -19.68 -19.18 -7.03
CA ARG A 283 -20.96 -19.83 -7.41
C ARG A 283 -22.17 -18.93 -7.13
N GLU A 284 -22.20 -18.25 -5.97
CA GLU A 284 -23.28 -17.36 -5.60
C GLU A 284 -23.49 -16.26 -6.64
N PHE A 285 -22.39 -15.62 -7.07
CA PHE A 285 -22.45 -14.49 -7.99
C PHE A 285 -22.19 -14.87 -9.46
N GLY A 286 -22.02 -16.16 -9.78
CA GLY A 286 -21.83 -16.63 -11.14
C GLY A 286 -20.57 -16.06 -11.83
N THR A 287 -19.48 -15.90 -11.08
CA THR A 287 -18.24 -15.31 -11.62
C THR A 287 -17.45 -16.29 -12.48
N VAL A 288 -16.65 -15.76 -13.41
CA VAL A 288 -15.63 -16.53 -14.11
C VAL A 288 -14.44 -16.67 -13.18
N HIS A 289 -14.43 -17.74 -12.36
CA HIS A 289 -13.47 -17.91 -11.27
C HIS A 289 -12.26 -18.73 -11.70
N GLU A 290 -11.06 -18.20 -11.43
CA GLU A 290 -9.79 -18.87 -11.69
C GLU A 290 -9.05 -19.15 -10.37
N ARG A 291 -8.75 -20.44 -10.11
CA ARG A 291 -7.91 -20.88 -9.01
C ARG A 291 -6.48 -21.06 -9.51
N ILE A 292 -5.56 -20.29 -8.95
CA ILE A 292 -4.15 -20.32 -9.28
C ILE A 292 -3.44 -21.12 -8.18
N PHE A 293 -2.97 -22.32 -8.50
CA PHE A 293 -2.18 -23.11 -7.56
C PHE A 293 -0.69 -22.95 -7.87
N VAL A 294 0.09 -22.53 -6.85
CA VAL A 294 1.53 -22.30 -6.96
C VAL A 294 2.27 -23.45 -6.26
N PRO A 295 2.99 -24.30 -6.99
CA PRO A 295 3.86 -25.33 -6.40
C PRO A 295 5.02 -24.70 -5.62
N GLU A 296 5.47 -25.34 -4.56
CA GLU A 296 6.61 -24.90 -3.74
C GLU A 296 7.87 -24.65 -4.59
N GLN A 297 8.15 -25.53 -5.54
CA GLN A 297 9.29 -25.39 -6.47
C GLN A 297 9.25 -24.08 -7.27
N GLU A 298 8.08 -23.66 -7.71
CA GLU A 298 7.90 -22.40 -8.45
C GLU A 298 8.14 -21.21 -7.54
N LEU A 299 7.61 -21.22 -6.32
CA LEU A 299 7.84 -20.18 -5.31
C LEU A 299 9.35 -19.99 -5.08
N LEU A 300 10.09 -21.06 -4.87
CA LEU A 300 11.54 -21.01 -4.63
C LEU A 300 12.31 -20.43 -5.83
N THR A 301 11.92 -20.81 -7.03
CA THR A 301 12.58 -20.35 -8.28
C THR A 301 12.35 -18.86 -8.52
N ARG A 302 11.15 -18.35 -8.18
CA ARG A 302 10.74 -16.96 -8.46
C ARG A 302 11.07 -15.98 -7.33
N LEU A 303 11.51 -16.48 -6.18
CA LEU A 303 11.84 -15.64 -5.01
C LEU A 303 12.88 -14.54 -5.31
N PRO A 304 14.00 -14.80 -6.05
CA PRO A 304 14.95 -13.73 -6.42
C PRO A 304 14.34 -12.59 -7.24
N GLU A 305 13.46 -12.93 -8.17
CA GLU A 305 12.78 -11.95 -9.02
C GLU A 305 11.80 -11.11 -8.22
N ALA A 306 11.07 -11.73 -7.28
CA ALA A 306 10.16 -11.04 -6.39
C ALA A 306 10.90 -10.06 -5.46
N VAL A 307 12.07 -10.45 -4.92
CA VAL A 307 12.92 -9.54 -4.13
C VAL A 307 13.45 -8.38 -4.98
N ALA A 308 13.86 -8.65 -6.22
CA ALA A 308 14.30 -7.62 -7.16
C ALA A 308 13.17 -6.64 -7.58
N ALA A 309 11.91 -7.08 -7.53
CA ALA A 309 10.76 -6.22 -7.79
C ALA A 309 10.36 -5.35 -6.59
N MET A 310 10.85 -5.62 -5.37
CA MET A 310 10.49 -4.85 -4.18
C MET A 310 11.08 -3.43 -4.23
N ASN A 311 10.24 -2.43 -4.06
CA ASN A 311 10.68 -1.04 -3.88
C ASN A 311 11.47 -0.85 -2.58
N GLU A 312 11.04 -1.47 -1.51
CA GLU A 312 11.73 -1.58 -0.21
C GLU A 312 11.56 -3.01 0.27
N PRO A 313 12.41 -3.55 1.16
CA PRO A 313 12.26 -4.93 1.62
C PRO A 313 10.97 -5.09 2.44
N MET A 314 10.05 -5.92 1.94
CA MET A 314 8.73 -6.17 2.51
C MET A 314 8.70 -7.55 3.16
N VAL A 315 8.68 -7.60 4.49
CA VAL A 315 8.89 -8.85 5.26
C VAL A 315 7.72 -9.81 5.25
N SER A 316 6.52 -9.33 4.93
CA SER A 316 5.34 -10.17 4.89
C SER A 316 5.48 -11.26 3.83
N HIS A 317 5.18 -12.50 4.22
CA HIS A 317 5.25 -13.66 3.33
C HIS A 317 4.29 -13.54 2.13
N ASP A 318 3.18 -12.82 2.31
CA ASP A 318 2.18 -12.54 1.28
C ASP A 318 2.77 -11.82 0.06
N CYS A 319 3.88 -11.11 0.23
CA CYS A 319 4.53 -10.35 -0.84
C CYS A 319 4.86 -11.26 -2.03
N ILE A 320 5.43 -12.42 -1.77
CA ILE A 320 5.76 -13.40 -2.82
C ILE A 320 4.49 -14.01 -3.41
N GLY A 321 3.47 -14.25 -2.56
CA GLY A 321 2.17 -14.71 -3.02
C GLY A 321 1.50 -13.73 -3.97
N PHE A 322 1.53 -12.44 -3.64
CA PHE A 322 1.03 -11.38 -4.52
C PHE A 322 1.81 -11.25 -5.82
N TYR A 323 3.14 -11.44 -5.79
CA TYR A 323 3.97 -11.43 -7.00
C TYR A 323 3.54 -12.51 -7.98
N LEU A 324 3.40 -13.77 -7.51
CA LEU A 324 3.00 -14.91 -8.35
C LEU A 324 1.54 -14.83 -8.80
N LEU A 325 0.63 -14.42 -7.91
CA LEU A 325 -0.76 -14.14 -8.25
C LEU A 325 -0.84 -13.10 -9.37
N SER A 326 -0.11 -11.99 -9.25
CA SER A 326 -0.14 -10.88 -10.19
C SER A 326 0.35 -11.27 -11.58
N GLU A 327 1.36 -12.12 -11.68
CA GLU A 327 1.82 -12.67 -12.95
C GLU A 327 0.71 -13.45 -13.67
N ALA A 328 0.03 -14.35 -12.96
CA ALA A 328 -1.04 -15.14 -13.54
C ALA A 328 -2.24 -14.25 -13.95
N VAL A 329 -2.68 -13.36 -13.06
CA VAL A 329 -3.82 -12.47 -13.29
C VAL A 329 -3.57 -11.50 -14.43
N SER A 330 -2.35 -10.97 -14.58
CA SER A 330 -2.01 -9.99 -15.64
C SER A 330 -2.17 -10.53 -17.07
N ARG A 331 -2.22 -11.84 -17.24
CA ARG A 331 -2.49 -12.49 -18.54
C ARG A 331 -3.93 -12.28 -19.02
N HIS A 332 -4.85 -12.00 -18.09
CA HIS A 332 -6.30 -11.94 -18.34
C HIS A 332 -6.95 -10.61 -17.96
N SER A 333 -6.35 -9.86 -17.03
CA SER A 333 -6.88 -8.61 -16.53
C SER A 333 -5.78 -7.57 -16.37
N LYS A 334 -6.09 -6.30 -16.66
CA LYS A 334 -5.21 -5.15 -16.38
C LYS A 334 -5.57 -4.45 -15.07
N VAL A 335 -6.81 -4.65 -14.60
CA VAL A 335 -7.34 -4.00 -13.40
C VAL A 335 -8.09 -5.02 -12.56
N VAL A 336 -7.84 -5.00 -11.27
CA VAL A 336 -8.60 -5.79 -10.29
C VAL A 336 -8.95 -4.96 -9.06
N GLN A 337 -10.10 -5.24 -8.45
CA GLN A 337 -10.42 -4.73 -7.12
C GLN A 337 -9.92 -5.71 -6.05
N SER A 338 -9.43 -5.17 -4.93
CA SER A 338 -8.85 -5.94 -3.82
C SER A 338 -9.44 -5.51 -2.48
N GLY A 339 -9.60 -6.45 -1.55
CA GLY A 339 -10.16 -6.25 -0.21
C GLY A 339 -9.21 -5.63 0.82
N GLN A 340 -8.05 -5.12 0.41
CA GLN A 340 -7.08 -4.54 1.35
C GLN A 340 -7.61 -3.26 2.00
N GLY A 341 -7.22 -3.04 3.27
CA GLY A 341 -7.59 -1.88 4.07
C GLY A 341 -8.78 -2.08 5.01
N ALA A 342 -9.55 -3.17 4.85
CA ALA A 342 -10.73 -3.41 5.67
C ALA A 342 -10.39 -3.68 7.15
N ASP A 343 -9.28 -4.34 7.43
CA ASP A 343 -8.86 -4.65 8.81
C ASP A 343 -8.46 -3.37 9.56
N GLU A 344 -7.73 -2.48 8.93
CA GLU A 344 -7.22 -1.23 9.49
C GLU A 344 -8.35 -0.20 9.68
N VAL A 345 -9.25 -0.11 8.71
CA VAL A 345 -10.34 0.87 8.73
C VAL A 345 -11.47 0.46 9.68
N PHE A 346 -11.76 -0.85 9.79
CA PHE A 346 -12.90 -1.38 10.54
C PHE A 346 -12.54 -2.24 11.76
N GLY A 347 -11.29 -2.22 12.21
CA GLY A 347 -10.89 -2.86 13.45
C GLY A 347 -10.87 -4.39 13.40
N GLY A 348 -10.29 -4.97 12.33
CA GLY A 348 -10.28 -6.41 12.11
C GLY A 348 -9.15 -7.17 12.80
N TYR A 349 -8.16 -6.51 13.35
CA TYR A 349 -7.02 -7.17 13.98
C TYR A 349 -7.24 -7.46 15.47
N HIS A 350 -6.62 -8.50 15.96
CA HIS A 350 -6.79 -9.02 17.31
C HIS A 350 -6.24 -8.12 18.43
N TRP A 351 -5.47 -7.10 18.10
CA TRP A 351 -4.94 -6.15 19.08
C TRP A 351 -5.89 -5.01 19.41
N TYR A 352 -6.79 -4.63 18.50
CA TYR A 352 -7.72 -3.52 18.77
C TYR A 352 -8.61 -3.73 20.00
N PRO A 353 -9.21 -4.90 20.22
CA PRO A 353 -10.00 -5.12 21.46
C PRO A 353 -9.19 -4.96 22.75
N LYS A 354 -7.87 -5.21 22.71
CA LYS A 354 -6.99 -5.06 23.88
C LYS A 354 -6.73 -3.60 24.23
N LEU A 355 -6.88 -2.70 23.29
CA LEU A 355 -6.71 -1.26 23.48
C LEU A 355 -7.96 -0.60 24.07
N ALA A 356 -9.13 -1.24 24.00
CA ALA A 356 -10.36 -0.71 24.57
C ALA A 356 -10.22 -0.59 26.11
N GLY A 357 -10.25 0.66 26.59
CA GLY A 357 -10.07 0.96 28.01
C GLY A 357 -8.63 0.83 28.53
N SER A 358 -7.64 0.75 27.64
CA SER A 358 -6.21 0.69 28.03
C SER A 358 -5.78 1.94 28.81
N ALA A 359 -5.05 1.72 29.90
CA ALA A 359 -4.43 2.78 30.70
C ALA A 359 -3.11 3.30 30.08
N ASP A 360 -2.42 2.46 29.29
CA ASP A 360 -1.22 2.82 28.53
C ASP A 360 -1.32 2.27 27.11
N PRO A 361 -2.09 2.94 26.24
CA PRO A 361 -2.36 2.45 24.90
C PRO A 361 -1.12 2.42 23.99
N VAL A 362 -0.10 3.21 24.28
CA VAL A 362 1.19 3.17 23.54
C VAL A 362 1.93 1.88 23.84
N ALA A 363 2.07 1.53 25.13
CA ALA A 363 2.73 0.30 25.53
C ALA A 363 1.97 -0.95 25.03
N ASP A 364 0.64 -0.96 25.13
CA ASP A 364 -0.18 -2.08 24.70
C ASP A 364 -0.15 -2.27 23.18
N TYR A 365 -0.16 -1.18 22.39
CA TYR A 365 -0.01 -1.24 20.95
C TYR A 365 1.37 -1.78 20.55
N LEU A 366 2.44 -1.24 21.18
CA LEU A 366 3.80 -1.72 20.91
C LEU A 366 3.98 -3.19 21.28
N ALA A 367 3.43 -3.65 22.41
CA ALA A 367 3.49 -5.05 22.80
C ALA A 367 2.81 -6.00 21.81
N ALA A 368 1.77 -5.53 21.12
CA ALA A 368 1.05 -6.33 20.12
C ALA A 368 1.69 -6.30 18.74
N PHE A 369 2.37 -5.21 18.37
CA PHE A 369 2.82 -4.97 17.00
C PHE A 369 4.33 -5.07 16.81
N ARG A 370 5.14 -4.82 17.86
CA ARG A 370 6.60 -4.72 17.77
C ARG A 370 7.26 -6.09 17.55
N ASP A 371 8.10 -6.20 16.53
CA ASP A 371 8.88 -7.41 16.24
C ASP A 371 10.04 -7.61 17.22
N ARG A 372 10.67 -6.53 17.68
CA ARG A 372 11.74 -6.49 18.71
C ARG A 372 11.52 -5.31 19.62
N ASP A 373 11.70 -5.49 20.93
CA ASP A 373 11.86 -4.36 21.83
C ASP A 373 13.22 -3.67 21.64
N TYR A 374 13.45 -2.57 22.34
CA TYR A 374 14.66 -1.78 22.11
C TYR A 374 15.93 -2.50 22.58
N ASP A 375 15.86 -3.29 23.65
CA ASP A 375 17.00 -4.06 24.15
C ASP A 375 17.38 -5.17 23.15
N GLU A 376 16.39 -5.86 22.60
CA GLU A 376 16.61 -6.84 21.53
C GLU A 376 17.12 -6.18 20.24
N TYR A 377 16.64 -4.98 19.89
CA TYR A 377 17.19 -4.21 18.78
C TYR A 377 18.68 -3.92 18.97
N LEU A 378 19.08 -3.43 20.15
CA LEU A 378 20.48 -3.17 20.48
C LEU A 378 21.34 -4.45 20.47
N ALA A 379 20.75 -5.59 20.84
CA ALA A 379 21.41 -6.90 20.71
C ALA A 379 21.49 -7.40 19.25
N THR A 380 20.59 -6.95 18.38
CA THR A 380 20.54 -7.36 16.96
C THR A 380 21.60 -6.63 16.13
N VAL A 381 21.75 -5.32 16.28
CA VAL A 381 22.60 -4.49 15.42
C VAL A 381 23.96 -4.18 16.04
N ASN A 382 24.96 -3.95 15.20
CA ASN A 382 26.26 -3.52 15.68
C ASN A 382 26.18 -2.13 16.35
N PRO A 383 27.03 -1.84 17.36
CA PRO A 383 26.96 -0.60 18.15
C PRO A 383 26.96 0.70 17.35
N ARG A 384 27.56 0.71 16.17
CA ARG A 384 27.54 1.91 15.29
C ARG A 384 26.16 2.29 14.77
N TRP A 385 25.19 1.36 14.86
CA TRP A 385 23.79 1.55 14.47
C TRP A 385 22.87 1.79 15.66
N HIS A 386 23.42 1.85 16.88
CA HIS A 386 22.67 2.24 18.07
C HIS A 386 22.25 3.71 17.96
N GLY A 387 21.05 4.02 18.43
CA GLY A 387 20.47 5.36 18.38
C GLY A 387 19.35 5.49 19.41
N VAL A 388 18.31 6.24 19.09
CA VAL A 388 17.08 6.31 19.88
C VAL A 388 16.10 5.23 19.41
N ASP A 389 15.17 4.84 20.28
CA ASP A 389 14.03 4.01 19.88
C ASP A 389 13.05 4.84 19.01
N ALA A 390 13.38 4.94 17.73
CA ALA A 390 12.61 5.74 16.78
C ALA A 390 11.18 5.24 16.65
N SER A 391 10.97 3.92 16.73
CA SER A 391 9.65 3.30 16.62
C SER A 391 8.76 3.63 17.81
N ALA A 392 9.26 3.52 19.04
CA ALA A 392 8.48 3.90 20.22
C ALA A 392 8.17 5.39 20.24
N ALA A 393 9.15 6.24 19.90
CA ALA A 393 8.95 7.68 19.80
C ALA A 393 7.90 8.05 18.76
N PHE A 394 7.91 7.40 17.60
CA PHE A 394 6.94 7.62 16.52
C PHE A 394 5.51 7.21 16.94
N VAL A 395 5.35 6.03 17.54
CA VAL A 395 4.04 5.56 18.04
C VAL A 395 3.51 6.50 19.10
N ALA A 396 4.35 6.89 20.08
CA ALA A 396 3.95 7.83 21.12
C ALA A 396 3.52 9.19 20.56
N ALA A 397 4.27 9.73 19.60
CA ALA A 397 3.91 10.98 18.92
C ALA A 397 2.58 10.85 18.16
N SER A 398 2.35 9.73 17.46
CA SER A 398 1.11 9.47 16.74
C SER A 398 -0.09 9.36 17.68
N PHE A 399 0.03 8.67 18.81
CA PHE A 399 -1.07 8.53 19.78
C PHE A 399 -1.37 9.84 20.52
N ASN A 400 -0.40 10.75 20.65
CA ASN A 400 -0.58 12.06 21.26
C ASN A 400 -1.04 13.14 20.26
N ALA A 401 -1.06 12.86 18.95
CA ALA A 401 -1.52 13.80 17.95
C ALA A 401 -3.05 14.02 18.08
N PRO A 402 -3.55 15.25 17.84
CA PRO A 402 -4.98 15.56 17.89
C PRO A 402 -5.77 14.80 16.81
N GLY A 403 -7.11 14.76 16.94
CA GLY A 403 -8.02 14.16 15.95
C GLY A 403 -8.48 12.74 16.27
N ALA A 404 -8.12 12.17 17.42
CA ALA A 404 -8.69 10.94 18.00
C ALA A 404 -8.44 10.93 19.52
N ASP A 405 -9.45 10.60 20.30
CA ASP A 405 -9.37 10.56 21.77
C ASP A 405 -9.36 9.12 22.32
N ASP A 406 -10.17 8.24 21.74
CA ASP A 406 -10.27 6.84 22.14
C ASP A 406 -9.00 6.06 21.75
N PRO A 407 -8.43 5.22 22.63
CA PRO A 407 -7.23 4.43 22.34
C PRO A 407 -7.33 3.54 21.09
N VAL A 408 -8.50 2.96 20.82
CA VAL A 408 -8.74 2.15 19.62
C VAL A 408 -8.71 3.03 18.37
N GLU A 409 -9.33 4.21 18.42
CA GLU A 409 -9.35 5.15 17.30
C GLU A 409 -7.95 5.71 16.99
N LYS A 410 -7.13 5.95 18.01
CA LYS A 410 -5.71 6.31 17.83
C LYS A 410 -4.93 5.23 17.09
N ALA A 411 -5.14 3.96 17.46
CA ALA A 411 -4.53 2.83 16.79
C ALA A 411 -5.06 2.67 15.36
N LEU A 412 -6.37 2.74 15.14
CA LEU A 412 -6.98 2.69 13.79
C LEU A 412 -6.45 3.80 12.90
N ARG A 413 -6.26 5.02 13.44
CA ARG A 413 -5.67 6.15 12.69
C ARG A 413 -4.24 5.84 12.29
N LEU A 414 -3.39 5.39 13.24
CA LEU A 414 -2.01 5.03 12.95
C LEU A 414 -1.93 3.91 11.91
N ASP A 415 -2.74 2.86 12.09
CA ASP A 415 -2.74 1.72 11.18
C ASP A 415 -3.25 2.12 9.80
N THR A 416 -4.32 2.91 9.69
CA THR A 416 -4.87 3.36 8.40
C THR A 416 -3.94 4.31 7.64
N THR A 417 -3.26 5.23 8.35
CA THR A 417 -2.49 6.30 7.69
C THR A 417 -1.00 6.00 7.56
N VAL A 418 -0.48 4.98 8.26
CA VAL A 418 0.95 4.64 8.25
C VAL A 418 1.16 3.15 7.98
N MET A 419 0.69 2.25 8.86
CA MET A 419 0.96 0.81 8.73
C MET A 419 0.41 0.26 7.42
N LEU A 420 -0.86 0.55 7.12
CA LEU A 420 -1.52 0.15 5.89
C LEU A 420 -0.77 0.64 4.64
N VAL A 421 -0.30 1.89 4.66
CA VAL A 421 0.45 2.51 3.57
C VAL A 421 1.78 1.80 3.34
N GLU A 422 2.49 1.50 4.42
CA GLU A 422 3.88 1.01 4.37
C GLU A 422 4.00 -0.52 4.34
N ASP A 423 2.91 -1.26 4.54
CA ASP A 423 2.89 -2.72 4.39
C ASP A 423 1.78 -3.21 3.44
N PRO A 424 0.48 -3.34 3.79
CA PRO A 424 -0.49 -3.99 2.91
C PRO A 424 -0.66 -3.32 1.56
N VAL A 425 -0.78 -1.99 1.51
CA VAL A 425 -0.98 -1.25 0.25
C VAL A 425 0.28 -1.21 -0.58
N LYS A 426 1.43 -0.91 0.04
CA LYS A 426 2.73 -0.94 -0.64
C LYS A 426 2.98 -2.30 -1.30
N ARG A 427 2.71 -3.38 -0.59
CA ARG A 427 2.86 -4.75 -1.07
C ARG A 427 1.98 -5.05 -2.27
N VAL A 428 0.68 -4.74 -2.17
CA VAL A 428 -0.28 -4.98 -3.26
C VAL A 428 0.09 -4.16 -4.47
N ASP A 429 0.26 -2.84 -4.34
CA ASP A 429 0.60 -1.96 -5.47
C ASP A 429 1.93 -2.37 -6.11
N ASN A 430 2.99 -2.58 -5.33
CA ASN A 430 4.30 -2.92 -5.85
C ASN A 430 4.29 -4.25 -6.61
N MET A 431 3.69 -5.31 -6.04
CA MET A 431 3.72 -6.64 -6.66
C MET A 431 2.81 -6.74 -7.87
N THR A 432 1.67 -6.07 -7.88
CA THR A 432 0.79 -6.04 -9.04
C THR A 432 1.39 -5.19 -10.17
N MET A 433 1.96 -4.05 -9.85
CA MET A 433 2.60 -3.17 -10.84
C MET A 433 3.85 -3.79 -11.48
N ALA A 434 4.52 -4.75 -10.83
CA ALA A 434 5.62 -5.50 -11.44
C ALA A 434 5.19 -6.19 -12.75
N PHE A 435 3.92 -6.56 -12.88
CA PHE A 435 3.36 -7.20 -14.07
C PHE A 435 2.41 -6.31 -14.87
N GLY A 436 2.31 -5.01 -14.54
CA GLY A 436 1.38 -4.11 -15.22
C GLY A 436 -0.09 -4.47 -14.92
N LEU A 437 -0.37 -4.86 -13.71
CA LEU A 437 -1.71 -5.08 -13.16
C LEU A 437 -2.00 -3.96 -12.15
N GLU A 438 -3.11 -3.22 -12.31
CA GLU A 438 -3.52 -2.18 -11.38
C GLU A 438 -4.48 -2.77 -10.34
N ALA A 439 -4.07 -2.76 -9.07
CA ALA A 439 -4.96 -3.10 -7.95
C ALA A 439 -5.67 -1.84 -7.43
N ARG A 440 -6.98 -1.88 -7.38
CA ARG A 440 -7.85 -0.85 -6.83
C ARG A 440 -8.43 -1.31 -5.49
N VAL A 441 -8.41 -0.45 -4.50
CA VAL A 441 -8.74 -0.77 -3.10
C VAL A 441 -9.96 0.03 -2.62
N PRO A 442 -11.20 -0.51 -2.76
CA PRO A 442 -12.42 0.21 -2.40
C PRO A 442 -12.49 0.63 -0.93
N PHE A 443 -11.95 -0.15 -0.01
CA PHE A 443 -11.89 0.19 1.42
C PHE A 443 -11.02 1.43 1.70
N LEU A 444 -10.21 1.86 0.73
CA LEU A 444 -9.41 3.08 0.77
C LEU A 444 -9.99 4.19 -0.09
N ASP A 445 -11.28 4.17 -0.37
CA ASP A 445 -11.98 5.38 -0.80
C ASP A 445 -11.95 6.39 0.35
N HIS A 446 -11.42 7.60 0.11
CA HIS A 446 -11.23 8.54 1.21
C HIS A 446 -12.55 8.95 1.88
N GLU A 447 -13.65 9.07 1.12
CA GLU A 447 -14.97 9.36 1.68
C GLU A 447 -15.48 8.19 2.55
N LEU A 448 -15.18 6.94 2.16
CA LEU A 448 -15.48 5.75 2.96
C LEU A 448 -14.62 5.70 4.22
N VAL A 449 -13.33 6.05 4.13
CA VAL A 449 -12.41 6.09 5.28
C VAL A 449 -12.83 7.18 6.28
N GLU A 450 -13.19 8.37 5.78
CA GLU A 450 -13.72 9.47 6.59
C GLU A 450 -15.07 9.08 7.24
N LEU A 451 -15.95 8.40 6.50
CA LEU A 451 -17.18 7.84 7.05
C LEU A 451 -16.87 6.82 8.15
N ALA A 452 -15.95 5.90 7.91
CA ALA A 452 -15.57 4.89 8.88
C ALA A 452 -14.91 5.50 10.14
N ALA A 453 -14.17 6.60 10.02
CA ALA A 453 -13.62 7.31 11.17
C ALA A 453 -14.72 7.86 12.10
N ARG A 454 -15.88 8.22 11.56
CA ARG A 454 -17.05 8.69 12.33
C ARG A 454 -17.81 7.56 13.03
N ILE A 455 -17.66 6.30 12.59
CA ILE A 455 -18.30 5.15 13.25
C ILE A 455 -17.61 4.90 14.60
N PRO A 456 -18.34 4.88 15.74
CA PRO A 456 -17.76 4.62 17.05
C PRO A 456 -16.98 3.30 17.13
N ALA A 457 -15.86 3.29 17.86
CA ALA A 457 -14.96 2.13 17.95
C ALA A 457 -15.69 0.85 18.41
N HIS A 458 -16.64 0.95 19.34
CA HIS A 458 -17.39 -0.21 19.84
C HIS A 458 -18.22 -0.91 18.76
N HIS A 459 -18.75 -0.19 17.76
CA HIS A 459 -19.45 -0.78 16.61
C HIS A 459 -18.48 -1.51 15.66
N LYS A 460 -17.26 -1.00 15.51
CA LYS A 460 -16.22 -1.67 14.73
C LYS A 460 -15.74 -2.95 15.41
N LEU A 461 -15.57 -2.91 16.74
CA LEU A 461 -15.10 -4.06 17.53
C LEU A 461 -16.18 -5.11 17.82
N ALA A 462 -17.45 -4.83 17.56
CA ALA A 462 -18.53 -5.81 17.73
C ALA A 462 -18.24 -7.10 16.95
N HIS A 463 -18.82 -8.22 17.37
CA HIS A 463 -18.69 -9.54 16.73
C HIS A 463 -17.23 -10.00 16.53
N GLY A 464 -16.33 -9.61 17.45
CA GLY A 464 -14.91 -9.98 17.40
C GLY A 464 -14.09 -9.21 16.37
N GLY A 465 -14.51 -8.00 16.02
CA GLY A 465 -13.93 -7.10 15.04
C GLY A 465 -14.67 -7.07 13.72
N LYS A 466 -14.60 -5.92 13.03
CA LYS A 466 -15.37 -5.61 11.81
C LYS A 466 -16.89 -5.72 11.99
N GLY A 467 -17.43 -5.46 13.18
CA GLY A 467 -18.83 -5.74 13.49
C GLY A 467 -19.80 -5.11 12.50
N VAL A 468 -19.74 -3.79 12.33
CA VAL A 468 -20.59 -3.05 11.38
C VAL A 468 -20.35 -3.48 9.92
N LEU A 469 -19.14 -3.84 9.54
CA LEU A 469 -18.82 -4.34 8.20
C LEU A 469 -19.39 -5.74 7.95
N LYS A 470 -19.30 -6.64 8.94
CA LYS A 470 -19.88 -7.98 8.85
C LYS A 470 -21.41 -7.91 8.73
N GLU A 471 -22.04 -7.01 9.49
CA GLU A 471 -23.50 -6.84 9.41
C GLU A 471 -23.92 -6.27 8.04
N ALA A 472 -23.20 -5.29 7.52
CA ALA A 472 -23.42 -4.81 6.15
C ALA A 472 -23.23 -5.93 5.11
N ALA A 473 -22.23 -6.80 5.31
CA ALA A 473 -21.96 -7.93 4.43
C ALA A 473 -23.08 -8.99 4.43
N ARG A 474 -23.77 -9.24 5.56
CA ARG A 474 -24.90 -10.19 5.65
C ARG A 474 -26.05 -9.86 4.72
N LYS A 475 -26.19 -8.60 4.33
CA LYS A 475 -27.21 -8.17 3.38
C LYS A 475 -26.90 -8.56 1.93
N LEU A 476 -25.70 -9.06 1.65
CA LEU A 476 -25.24 -9.26 0.28
C LEU A 476 -24.52 -10.59 0.03
N ILE A 477 -23.73 -11.09 0.96
CA ILE A 477 -22.91 -12.30 0.77
C ILE A 477 -23.31 -13.43 1.73
N PRO A 478 -23.02 -14.71 1.39
CA PRO A 478 -23.41 -15.86 2.21
C PRO A 478 -22.82 -15.83 3.63
N ASP A 479 -23.63 -16.13 4.65
CA ASP A 479 -23.22 -16.19 6.06
C ASP A 479 -22.05 -17.14 6.30
N ALA A 480 -21.98 -18.25 5.58
CA ALA A 480 -20.88 -19.22 5.69
C ALA A 480 -19.49 -18.60 5.43
N VAL A 481 -19.43 -17.50 4.67
CA VAL A 481 -18.19 -16.76 4.40
C VAL A 481 -17.91 -15.74 5.52
N ILE A 482 -18.96 -15.16 6.10
CA ILE A 482 -18.84 -14.13 7.14
C ILE A 482 -18.45 -14.76 8.48
N ASP A 483 -19.06 -15.89 8.83
CA ASP A 483 -18.92 -16.53 10.14
C ASP A 483 -17.78 -17.55 10.21
N ARG A 484 -17.02 -17.73 9.13
CA ARG A 484 -15.83 -18.59 9.12
C ARG A 484 -14.74 -18.09 10.07
N PRO A 485 -13.90 -18.96 10.62
CA PRO A 485 -12.69 -18.55 11.32
C PRO A 485 -11.84 -17.65 10.41
N LYS A 486 -11.23 -16.58 10.97
CA LYS A 486 -10.36 -15.71 10.21
C LYS A 486 -9.17 -16.50 9.65
N GLY A 487 -9.07 -16.59 8.34
CA GLY A 487 -7.91 -17.13 7.64
C GLY A 487 -6.83 -16.06 7.50
N TYR A 488 -5.61 -16.50 7.25
CA TYR A 488 -4.50 -15.65 6.84
C TYR A 488 -4.07 -16.12 5.45
N PHE A 489 -3.59 -15.21 4.62
CA PHE A 489 -3.04 -15.56 3.33
C PHE A 489 -1.75 -16.38 3.56
N PRO A 490 -1.80 -17.72 3.42
CA PRO A 490 -0.70 -18.54 3.86
C PRO A 490 0.38 -18.64 2.77
N VAL A 491 1.64 -18.43 3.14
CA VAL A 491 2.80 -18.88 2.39
C VAL A 491 3.70 -19.65 3.36
N PRO A 492 3.32 -20.90 3.73
CA PRO A 492 3.95 -21.61 4.83
C PRO A 492 5.45 -21.86 4.64
N ALA A 493 5.91 -22.01 3.40
CA ALA A 493 7.32 -22.26 3.08
C ALA A 493 8.27 -21.12 3.51
N LEU A 494 7.78 -19.88 3.60
CA LEU A 494 8.58 -18.73 4.05
C LEU A 494 8.52 -18.52 5.57
N LYS A 495 7.45 -18.98 6.20
CA LYS A 495 7.30 -18.93 7.66
C LYS A 495 8.26 -19.93 8.35
N TYR A 496 8.32 -21.12 7.81
CA TYR A 496 9.20 -22.20 8.31
C TYR A 496 10.45 -22.28 7.46
N LEU A 497 11.42 -21.38 7.71
CA LEU A 497 12.66 -21.31 6.94
C LEU A 497 13.41 -22.63 6.98
N GLN A 498 13.32 -23.39 5.89
CA GLN A 498 13.96 -24.69 5.72
C GLN A 498 14.56 -24.80 4.31
N GLY A 499 15.44 -25.79 4.12
CA GLY A 499 15.98 -26.12 2.81
C GLY A 499 16.57 -24.93 2.05
N PRO A 500 16.27 -24.78 0.76
CA PRO A 500 16.87 -23.76 -0.11
C PRO A 500 16.62 -22.32 0.33
N VAL A 501 15.48 -22.01 0.97
CA VAL A 501 15.20 -20.66 1.48
C VAL A 501 16.13 -20.31 2.63
N LEU A 502 16.31 -21.25 3.58
CA LEU A 502 17.23 -21.06 4.70
C LEU A 502 18.68 -20.90 4.22
N GLU A 503 19.09 -21.71 3.25
CA GLU A 503 20.43 -21.60 2.65
C GLU A 503 20.63 -20.22 2.02
N ARG A 504 19.66 -19.73 1.26
CA ARG A 504 19.73 -18.39 0.64
C ARG A 504 19.81 -17.28 1.67
N VAL A 505 19.04 -17.36 2.77
CA VAL A 505 19.10 -16.41 3.89
C VAL A 505 20.49 -16.46 4.54
N ARG A 506 21.03 -17.64 4.78
CA ARG A 506 22.38 -17.83 5.34
C ARG A 506 23.45 -17.23 4.43
N ASP A 507 23.37 -17.48 3.12
CA ASP A 507 24.30 -16.93 2.13
C ASP A 507 24.26 -15.40 2.12
N ALA A 508 23.06 -14.80 2.12
CA ALA A 508 22.91 -13.36 2.16
C ALA A 508 23.56 -12.75 3.42
N LEU A 509 23.29 -13.33 4.60
CA LEU A 509 23.83 -12.84 5.88
C LEU A 509 25.33 -13.10 6.07
N SER A 510 25.90 -14.11 5.39
CA SER A 510 27.32 -14.47 5.47
C SER A 510 28.17 -13.93 4.31
N SER A 511 27.57 -13.22 3.36
CA SER A 511 28.26 -12.64 2.21
C SER A 511 29.35 -11.64 2.59
N GLN A 512 30.26 -11.34 1.68
CA GLN A 512 31.28 -10.31 1.88
C GLN A 512 30.61 -8.93 2.06
N SER A 513 29.65 -8.60 1.21
CA SER A 513 28.89 -7.32 1.30
C SER A 513 28.22 -7.15 2.65
N ALA A 514 27.59 -8.21 3.20
CA ALA A 514 26.97 -8.14 4.53
C ALA A 514 27.98 -7.91 5.65
N ARG A 515 29.16 -8.54 5.57
CA ARG A 515 30.25 -8.34 6.55
C ARG A 515 30.82 -6.92 6.48
N GLU A 516 31.04 -6.38 5.28
CA GLU A 516 31.54 -5.02 5.06
C GLU A 516 30.52 -3.98 5.51
N ARG A 517 29.24 -4.22 5.22
CA ARG A 517 28.11 -3.39 5.68
C ARG A 517 27.93 -3.45 7.20
N GLY A 518 28.17 -4.61 7.80
CA GLY A 518 28.18 -4.83 9.24
C GLY A 518 26.94 -4.29 9.94
N LEU A 519 25.74 -4.65 9.48
CA LEU A 519 24.48 -4.25 10.14
C LEU A 519 24.28 -5.03 11.43
N PHE A 520 24.40 -6.35 11.37
CA PHE A 520 24.00 -7.26 12.42
C PHE A 520 25.18 -7.78 13.24
N ARG A 521 24.92 -8.04 14.51
CA ARG A 521 25.85 -8.73 15.39
C ARG A 521 25.87 -10.21 15.05
N LYS A 522 27.08 -10.74 14.93
CA LYS A 522 27.29 -12.15 14.55
C LYS A 522 26.66 -13.13 15.54
N ASP A 523 26.81 -12.88 16.85
CA ASP A 523 26.25 -13.71 17.92
C ASP A 523 24.73 -13.80 17.87
N TYR A 524 24.05 -12.71 17.55
CA TYR A 524 22.60 -12.69 17.36
C TYR A 524 22.19 -13.46 16.10
N VAL A 525 22.86 -13.27 14.98
CA VAL A 525 22.59 -14.02 13.75
C VAL A 525 22.81 -15.52 13.95
N ASP A 526 23.91 -15.91 14.63
CA ASP A 526 24.22 -17.30 14.92
C ASP A 526 23.10 -17.94 15.79
N THR A 527 22.55 -17.19 16.76
CA THR A 527 21.42 -17.64 17.59
C THR A 527 20.19 -17.93 16.76
N LEU A 528 19.82 -17.03 15.83
CA LEU A 528 18.66 -17.21 14.95
C LEU A 528 18.86 -18.39 13.98
N LEU A 529 20.09 -18.60 13.47
CA LEU A 529 20.44 -19.69 12.57
C LEU A 529 20.47 -21.06 13.26
N ALA A 530 20.72 -21.10 14.57
CA ALA A 530 20.73 -22.34 15.34
C ALA A 530 19.32 -22.95 15.48
N ASP A 531 18.29 -22.12 15.60
CA ASP A 531 16.88 -22.54 15.60
C ASP A 531 15.99 -21.51 14.88
N PRO A 532 15.89 -21.56 13.54
CA PRO A 532 15.11 -20.62 12.75
C PRO A 532 13.62 -20.55 13.13
N SER A 533 13.07 -21.65 13.68
CA SER A 533 11.64 -21.77 14.01
C SER A 533 11.28 -21.18 15.36
N ALA A 534 12.24 -21.01 16.27
CA ALA A 534 12.00 -20.51 17.63
C ALA A 534 11.79 -18.99 17.70
N HIS A 535 12.26 -18.24 16.68
CA HIS A 535 12.33 -16.78 16.72
C HIS A 535 11.26 -16.15 15.83
N ILE A 536 10.01 -16.22 16.28
CA ILE A 536 8.83 -15.71 15.58
C ILE A 536 8.36 -14.41 16.25
N THR A 537 7.97 -13.43 15.44
CA THR A 537 7.43 -12.14 15.90
C THR A 537 5.98 -12.26 16.37
N PRO A 538 5.42 -11.28 17.13
CA PRO A 538 4.01 -11.25 17.51
C PRO A 538 3.06 -11.34 16.30
N LEU A 539 3.45 -10.80 15.16
CA LEU A 539 2.70 -10.86 13.89
C LEU A 539 3.02 -12.14 13.06
N ARG A 540 3.62 -13.15 13.71
CA ARG A 540 3.95 -14.47 13.13
C ARG A 540 4.97 -14.45 12.01
N GLY A 541 5.76 -13.39 11.86
CA GLY A 541 6.90 -13.32 10.95
C GLY A 541 8.15 -13.98 11.53
N SER A 542 9.07 -14.45 10.68
CA SER A 542 10.38 -14.95 11.11
C SER A 542 11.37 -13.80 11.28
N LYS A 543 11.99 -13.69 12.47
CA LYS A 543 13.06 -12.70 12.72
C LYS A 543 14.28 -12.94 11.83
N LEU A 544 14.60 -14.22 11.54
CA LEU A 544 15.70 -14.57 10.64
C LEU A 544 15.39 -14.15 9.18
N TRP A 545 14.17 -14.38 8.72
CA TRP A 545 13.73 -13.93 7.39
C TRP A 545 13.88 -12.41 7.24
N GLN A 546 13.48 -11.65 8.24
CA GLN A 546 13.56 -10.19 8.22
C GLN A 546 15.01 -9.70 8.02
N LEU A 547 15.98 -10.28 8.72
CA LEU A 547 17.40 -9.96 8.54
C LEU A 547 17.92 -10.38 7.18
N GLY A 548 17.62 -11.61 6.76
CA GLY A 548 18.07 -12.16 5.49
C GLY A 548 17.51 -11.40 4.29
N LEU A 549 16.22 -11.06 4.34
CA LEU A 549 15.58 -10.27 3.29
C LEU A 549 16.18 -8.87 3.16
N LEU A 550 16.46 -8.20 4.29
CA LEU A 550 17.11 -6.89 4.25
C LEU A 550 18.47 -6.95 3.55
N GLU A 551 19.34 -7.88 3.95
CA GLU A 551 20.64 -8.03 3.32
C GLU A 551 20.53 -8.44 1.86
N TRP A 552 19.63 -9.34 1.53
CA TRP A 552 19.40 -9.75 0.15
C TRP A 552 18.93 -8.58 -0.72
N TRP A 553 17.97 -7.80 -0.23
CA TRP A 553 17.49 -6.62 -0.94
C TRP A 553 18.60 -5.57 -1.15
N LEU A 554 19.41 -5.32 -0.11
CA LEU A 554 20.55 -4.41 -0.20
C LEU A 554 21.60 -4.89 -1.24
N GLN A 555 21.91 -6.19 -1.26
CA GLN A 555 22.81 -6.77 -2.26
C GLN A 555 22.25 -6.69 -3.68
N THR A 556 20.94 -6.73 -3.83
CA THR A 556 20.28 -6.66 -5.14
C THR A 556 20.27 -5.23 -5.70
N HIS A 557 20.07 -4.23 -4.85
CA HIS A 557 19.78 -2.86 -5.29
C HIS A 557 20.87 -1.84 -4.98
N VAL A 558 21.72 -2.11 -3.98
CA VAL A 558 22.74 -1.18 -3.50
C VAL A 558 24.15 -1.69 -3.78
N GLY A 559 24.38 -3.02 -3.71
CA GLY A 559 25.69 -3.67 -3.92
C GLY A 559 26.33 -4.20 -2.64
#